data_f8c993b01589bc6406f481accd48d979
#
_entry.id   f8c993b01589bc6406f481accd48d979
#
_cell.length_a   1.000
_cell.length_b   1.000
_cell.length_c   1.000
_cell.angle_alpha   90.00
_cell.angle_beta   90.00
_cell.angle_gamma   90.00
#
_symmetry.space_group_name_H-M   'P 1'
#
loop_
_entity.id
_entity.type
_entity.pdbx_description
1 polymer ?
#
loop_
_entity_poly.entity_id
_entity_poly.type
_entity_poly.pdbx_seq_one_letter_code
_entity_poly.pdbx_strand_id
1 'polypeptide(L)'
;MENDKLIRYDGNLIKRVGNAITTTNKLLAISERQKIISFLVERPEFFISLISKYYPLNEALLRKYSTIWNWELISLNKTILWSDKIIEKYSPLFNWKFLCQNSGIQWGNGLIEKKEKKKEWIWISG
;
A
#
# COMPACT_ATOMS: atom_id res chain seq x y z
N MET A 1 -20.90 5.52 -1.21
CA MET A 1 -20.13 4.71 -0.31
C MET A 1 -18.99 5.50 0.29
N GLU A 2 -18.69 5.22 1.54
CA GLU A 2 -17.77 6.03 2.32
C GLU A 2 -16.35 6.10 1.72
N ASN A 3 -15.85 4.99 1.15
CA ASN A 3 -14.52 4.96 0.56
C ASN A 3 -14.39 5.88 -0.64
N ASP A 4 -15.42 5.94 -1.49
CA ASP A 4 -15.43 6.85 -2.64
C ASP A 4 -15.45 8.30 -2.20
N LYS A 5 -16.20 8.60 -1.13
CA LYS A 5 -16.24 9.95 -0.57
C LYS A 5 -14.91 10.38 -0.01
N LEU A 6 -14.21 9.48 0.73
CA LEU A 6 -12.89 9.78 1.28
C LEU A 6 -11.88 10.11 0.20
N ILE A 7 -11.87 9.35 -0.88
CA ILE A 7 -10.96 9.58 -1.99
C ILE A 7 -11.30 10.87 -2.72
N ARG A 8 -12.59 11.15 -2.92
CA ARG A 8 -13.04 12.39 -3.56
C ARG A 8 -12.73 13.62 -2.72
N TYR A 9 -12.89 13.54 -1.40
CA TYR A 9 -12.59 14.65 -0.50
C TYR A 9 -11.10 14.87 -0.33
N ASP A 10 -10.29 13.82 -0.49
CA ASP A 10 -8.84 13.96 -0.39
C ASP A 10 -8.18 13.98 -1.77
N GLY A 11 -8.61 14.93 -2.60
CA GLY A 11 -7.97 15.20 -3.87
C GLY A 11 -6.50 15.56 -3.74
N ASN A 12 -6.07 16.00 -2.55
CA ASN A 12 -4.68 16.29 -2.27
C ASN A 12 -3.81 15.04 -2.28
N LEU A 13 -4.31 13.90 -1.77
CA LEU A 13 -3.56 12.65 -1.84
C LEU A 13 -3.35 12.23 -3.29
N ILE A 14 -4.41 12.25 -4.10
CA ILE A 14 -4.33 11.90 -5.51
C ILE A 14 -3.35 12.81 -6.26
N LYS A 15 -3.40 14.12 -6.00
CA LYS A 15 -2.49 15.09 -6.60
C LYS A 15 -1.04 14.83 -6.18
N ARG A 16 -0.79 14.54 -4.90
CA ARG A 16 0.56 14.25 -4.39
C ARG A 16 1.13 13.00 -5.04
N VAL A 17 0.34 11.95 -5.15
CA VAL A 17 0.77 10.70 -5.78
C VAL A 17 0.98 10.91 -7.27
N GLY A 18 0.05 11.58 -7.95
CA GLY A 18 0.18 11.91 -9.37
C GLY A 18 1.43 12.71 -9.64
N ASN A 19 1.74 13.70 -8.80
CA ASN A 19 2.94 14.52 -8.92
C ASN A 19 4.21 13.68 -8.68
N ALA A 20 4.19 12.77 -7.72
CA ALA A 20 5.33 11.88 -7.46
C ALA A 20 5.60 10.98 -8.66
N ILE A 21 4.56 10.42 -9.26
CA ILE A 21 4.67 9.58 -10.46
C ILE A 21 5.25 10.39 -11.63
N THR A 22 4.73 11.59 -11.87
CA THR A 22 5.18 12.43 -12.97
C THR A 22 6.57 13.02 -12.73
N THR A 23 6.92 13.32 -11.48
CA THR A 23 8.26 13.78 -11.13
C THR A 23 9.29 12.69 -11.38
N THR A 24 8.96 11.45 -11.10
CA THR A 24 9.81 10.29 -11.39
C THR A 24 10.02 10.13 -12.90
N ASN A 25 9.00 10.45 -13.68
CA ASN A 25 9.07 10.43 -15.14
C ASN A 25 9.07 11.86 -15.70
N LYS A 26 10.23 12.47 -15.74
CA LYS A 26 10.41 13.88 -16.16
C LYS A 26 9.98 14.18 -17.59
N LEU A 27 9.67 13.16 -18.40
CA LEU A 27 9.30 13.32 -19.80
C LEU A 27 7.81 13.57 -20.00
N LEU A 28 6.99 13.44 -18.94
CA LEU A 28 5.55 13.65 -19.06
C LEU A 28 5.20 15.13 -19.11
N ALA A 29 4.44 15.52 -20.14
CA ALA A 29 3.90 16.87 -20.27
C ALA A 29 2.80 17.12 -19.23
N ILE A 30 2.50 18.41 -18.95
CA ILE A 30 1.46 18.80 -17.99
C ILE A 30 0.10 18.20 -18.37
N SER A 31 -0.23 18.18 -19.69
CA SER A 31 -1.48 17.61 -20.16
C SER A 31 -1.61 16.12 -19.85
N GLU A 32 -0.50 15.38 -19.93
CA GLU A 32 -0.48 13.95 -19.60
C GLU A 32 -0.60 13.71 -18.11
N ARG A 33 0.02 14.58 -17.31
CA ARG A 33 -0.15 14.53 -15.85
C ARG A 33 -1.62 14.72 -15.48
N GLN A 34 -2.31 15.67 -16.09
CA GLN A 34 -3.73 15.90 -15.86
C GLN A 34 -4.58 14.71 -16.27
N LYS A 35 -4.23 14.04 -17.35
CA LYS A 35 -4.92 12.82 -17.78
C LYS A 35 -4.77 11.71 -16.76
N ILE A 36 -3.57 11.53 -16.22
CA ILE A 36 -3.31 10.52 -15.18
C ILE A 36 -4.15 10.81 -13.94
N ILE A 37 -4.13 12.06 -13.47
CA ILE A 37 -4.90 12.48 -12.30
C ILE A 37 -6.39 12.25 -12.52
N SER A 38 -6.91 12.66 -13.68
CA SER A 38 -8.33 12.48 -14.03
C SER A 38 -8.70 10.99 -14.08
N PHE A 39 -7.84 10.16 -14.67
CA PHE A 39 -8.04 8.73 -14.72
C PHE A 39 -8.15 8.14 -13.31
N LEU A 40 -7.25 8.53 -12.42
CA LEU A 40 -7.23 8.01 -11.05
C LEU A 40 -8.43 8.48 -10.24
N VAL A 41 -8.85 9.74 -10.44
CA VAL A 41 -10.03 10.30 -9.75
C VAL A 41 -11.30 9.55 -10.17
N GLU A 42 -11.42 9.21 -11.45
CA GLU A 42 -12.59 8.48 -11.97
C GLU A 42 -12.59 7.00 -11.59
N ARG A 43 -11.45 6.45 -11.21
CA ARG A 43 -11.29 5.04 -10.88
C ARG A 43 -10.63 4.87 -9.51
N PRO A 44 -11.37 5.17 -8.43
CA PRO A 44 -10.79 5.14 -7.08
C PRO A 44 -10.27 3.77 -6.66
N GLU A 45 -10.93 2.69 -7.08
CA GLU A 45 -10.48 1.33 -6.76
C GLU A 45 -9.14 1.02 -7.42
N PHE A 46 -8.98 1.44 -8.67
CA PHE A 46 -7.72 1.27 -9.37
C PHE A 46 -6.61 2.09 -8.72
N PHE A 47 -6.90 3.33 -8.34
CA PHE A 47 -5.98 4.19 -7.61
C PHE A 47 -5.53 3.53 -6.31
N ILE A 48 -6.48 3.04 -5.50
CA ILE A 48 -6.17 2.38 -4.23
C ILE A 48 -5.29 1.15 -4.46
N SER A 49 -5.59 0.35 -5.47
CA SER A 49 -4.81 -0.84 -5.78
C SER A 49 -3.37 -0.50 -6.15
N LEU A 50 -3.18 0.51 -7.00
CA LEU A 50 -1.84 0.96 -7.39
C LEU A 50 -1.05 1.45 -6.19
N ILE A 51 -1.65 2.31 -5.38
CA ILE A 51 -0.99 2.89 -4.22
C ILE A 51 -0.66 1.82 -3.19
N SER A 52 -1.61 0.92 -2.93
CA SER A 52 -1.41 -0.16 -1.97
C SER A 52 -0.21 -1.03 -2.34
N LYS A 53 -0.03 -1.32 -3.63
CA LYS A 53 1.01 -2.24 -4.08
C LYS A 53 2.35 -1.58 -4.38
N TYR A 54 2.35 -0.35 -4.89
CA TYR A 54 3.57 0.22 -5.48
C TYR A 54 4.06 1.52 -4.85
N TYR A 55 3.24 2.21 -4.08
CA TYR A 55 3.63 3.50 -3.52
C TYR A 55 4.32 3.32 -2.16
N PRO A 56 5.41 4.07 -1.89
CA PRO A 56 6.12 3.97 -0.60
C PRO A 56 5.33 4.65 0.52
N LEU A 57 4.27 4.00 0.99
CA LEU A 57 3.43 4.52 2.05
C LEU A 57 4.19 4.56 3.36
N ASN A 58 4.03 5.66 4.09
CA ASN A 58 4.56 5.77 5.44
C ASN A 58 3.50 5.37 6.46
N GLU A 59 3.90 5.25 7.73
CA GLU A 59 2.97 4.86 8.78
C GLU A 59 1.80 5.83 8.93
N ALA A 60 2.05 7.13 8.74
CA ALA A 60 1.01 8.14 8.83
C ALA A 60 -0.09 7.93 7.79
N LEU A 61 0.30 7.62 6.55
CA LEU A 61 -0.66 7.34 5.47
C LEU A 61 -1.36 6.00 5.67
N LEU A 62 -0.64 4.99 6.14
CA LEU A 62 -1.26 3.69 6.46
C LEU A 62 -2.33 3.86 7.52
N ARG A 63 -2.05 4.64 8.56
CA ARG A 63 -2.99 4.89 9.66
C ARG A 63 -4.18 5.74 9.21
N LYS A 64 -3.92 6.83 8.50
CA LYS A 64 -4.94 7.79 8.10
C LYS A 64 -6.02 7.16 7.23
N TYR A 65 -5.62 6.27 6.34
CA TYR A 65 -6.52 5.63 5.37
C TYR A 65 -6.63 4.13 5.57
N SER A 66 -6.46 3.66 6.80
CA SER A 66 -6.41 2.23 7.12
C SER A 66 -7.66 1.45 6.68
N THR A 67 -8.80 2.12 6.57
CA THR A 67 -10.06 1.47 6.16
C THR A 67 -10.21 1.35 4.65
N ILE A 68 -9.38 2.03 3.87
CA ILE A 68 -9.53 2.02 2.40
C ILE A 68 -8.45 1.24 1.67
N TRP A 69 -7.30 0.95 2.32
CA TRP A 69 -6.21 0.24 1.66
C TRP A 69 -6.60 -1.20 1.34
N ASN A 70 -6.10 -1.69 0.22
CA ASN A 70 -6.14 -3.13 -0.07
C ASN A 70 -4.96 -3.78 0.66
N TRP A 71 -5.21 -4.37 1.81
CA TRP A 71 -4.17 -4.92 2.68
C TRP A 71 -3.47 -6.16 2.09
N GLU A 72 -4.12 -6.88 1.18
CA GLU A 72 -3.44 -7.94 0.44
C GLU A 72 -2.33 -7.37 -0.44
N LEU A 73 -2.64 -6.29 -1.17
CA LEU A 73 -1.67 -5.62 -2.01
C LEU A 73 -0.60 -4.89 -1.20
N ILE A 74 -0.97 -4.32 -0.05
CA ILE A 74 0.01 -3.74 0.87
C ILE A 74 1.00 -4.81 1.34
N SER A 75 0.52 -6.03 1.59
CA SER A 75 1.39 -7.15 1.98
C SER A 75 2.44 -7.45 0.90
N LEU A 76 2.16 -7.14 -0.36
CA LEU A 76 3.09 -7.33 -1.48
C LEU A 76 3.93 -6.08 -1.79
N ASN A 77 3.69 -4.96 -1.11
CA ASN A 77 4.36 -3.70 -1.40
C ASN A 77 5.80 -3.74 -0.90
N LYS A 78 6.74 -3.70 -1.81
CA LYS A 78 8.18 -3.75 -1.50
C LYS A 78 8.79 -2.38 -1.22
N THR A 79 8.05 -1.31 -1.49
CA THR A 79 8.56 0.06 -1.40
C THR A 79 8.30 0.72 -0.05
N ILE A 80 7.44 0.14 0.77
CA ILE A 80 7.18 0.63 2.13
C ILE A 80 8.44 0.43 2.98
N LEU A 81 8.74 1.42 3.82
CA LEU A 81 9.79 1.28 4.82
C LEU A 81 9.27 0.39 5.96
N TRP A 82 9.31 -0.91 5.73
CA TRP A 82 8.81 -1.88 6.67
C TRP A 82 9.59 -1.84 7.99
N SER A 83 8.87 -1.91 9.09
CA SER A 83 9.44 -1.95 10.42
C SER A 83 8.66 -2.95 11.28
N ASP A 84 9.29 -3.41 12.36
CA ASP A 84 8.63 -4.29 13.33
C ASP A 84 7.33 -3.67 13.82
N LYS A 85 7.36 -2.37 14.08
CA LYS A 85 6.20 -1.62 14.57
C LYS A 85 5.03 -1.66 13.60
N ILE A 86 5.29 -1.45 12.30
CA ILE A 86 4.25 -1.51 11.28
C ILE A 86 3.68 -2.92 11.17
N ILE A 87 4.54 -3.93 11.14
CA ILE A 87 4.12 -5.31 10.99
C ILE A 87 3.28 -5.76 12.18
N GLU A 88 3.69 -5.42 13.40
CA GLU A 88 2.95 -5.78 14.59
C GLU A 88 1.62 -5.03 14.68
N LYS A 89 1.62 -3.75 14.39
CA LYS A 89 0.42 -2.90 14.50
C LYS A 89 -0.69 -3.34 13.56
N TYR A 90 -0.36 -3.69 12.33
CA TYR A 90 -1.32 -4.05 11.30
C TYR A 90 -1.37 -5.55 11.04
N SER A 91 -0.80 -6.35 11.94
CA SER A 91 -0.73 -7.80 11.82
C SER A 91 -2.06 -8.48 11.45
N PRO A 92 -3.21 -8.10 12.05
CA PRO A 92 -4.47 -8.76 11.71
C PRO A 92 -4.98 -8.44 10.31
N LEU A 93 -4.46 -7.39 9.66
CA LEU A 93 -4.95 -6.92 8.37
C LEU A 93 -4.17 -7.49 7.18
N PHE A 94 -2.93 -7.92 7.40
CA PHE A 94 -2.08 -8.42 6.33
C PHE A 94 -2.52 -9.79 5.84
N ASN A 95 -2.28 -10.04 4.55
CA ASN A 95 -2.24 -11.39 4.02
C ASN A 95 -0.85 -11.96 4.32
N TRP A 96 -0.73 -12.81 5.32
CA TRP A 96 0.56 -13.30 5.80
C TRP A 96 1.29 -14.17 4.79
N LYS A 97 0.55 -14.88 3.92
CA LYS A 97 1.16 -15.64 2.84
C LYS A 97 1.96 -14.70 1.91
N PHE A 98 1.35 -13.58 1.53
CA PHE A 98 1.99 -12.58 0.69
C PHE A 98 3.08 -11.84 1.44
N LEU A 99 2.84 -11.51 2.71
CA LEU A 99 3.80 -10.80 3.53
C LEU A 99 5.10 -11.61 3.70
N CYS A 100 4.98 -12.91 3.92
CA CYS A 100 6.14 -13.79 4.04
C CYS A 100 6.97 -13.85 2.75
N GLN A 101 6.35 -13.61 1.61
CA GLN A 101 7.02 -13.58 0.30
C GLN A 101 7.60 -12.21 -0.06
N ASN A 102 7.33 -11.20 0.77
CA ASN A 102 7.74 -9.83 0.46
C ASN A 102 9.25 -9.65 0.72
N SER A 103 10.00 -9.48 -0.36
CA SER A 103 11.46 -9.31 -0.29
C SER A 103 11.89 -7.91 0.21
N GLY A 104 10.96 -6.97 0.31
CA GLY A 104 11.23 -5.64 0.85
C GLY A 104 11.29 -5.58 2.37
N ILE A 105 10.92 -6.66 3.05
CA ILE A 105 10.91 -6.73 4.50
C ILE A 105 12.21 -7.33 5.01
N GLN A 106 12.87 -6.63 5.94
CA GLN A 106 14.01 -7.18 6.66
C GLN A 106 13.48 -7.82 7.95
N TRP A 107 13.47 -9.15 7.95
CA TRP A 107 12.94 -9.91 9.08
C TRP A 107 13.99 -9.97 10.20
N GLY A 108 13.77 -9.20 11.28
CA GLY A 108 14.56 -9.29 12.50
C GLY A 108 14.18 -10.53 13.32
N ASN A 109 14.96 -10.81 14.37
CA ASN A 109 14.78 -12.05 15.15
C ASN A 109 13.36 -12.27 15.67
N GLY A 110 12.73 -11.23 16.24
CA GLY A 110 11.37 -11.32 16.74
C GLY A 110 10.33 -11.53 15.64
N LEU A 111 10.55 -10.91 14.49
CA LEU A 111 9.67 -11.05 13.33
C LEU A 111 9.83 -12.39 12.63
N ILE A 112 11.04 -12.95 12.62
CA ILE A 112 11.27 -14.28 12.04
C ILE A 112 10.44 -15.32 12.77
N GLU A 113 10.42 -15.27 14.09
CA GLU A 113 9.62 -16.18 14.91
C GLU A 113 8.14 -16.07 14.58
N LYS A 114 7.63 -14.85 14.50
CA LYS A 114 6.24 -14.58 14.13
C LYS A 114 5.93 -15.08 12.72
N LYS A 115 6.85 -14.86 11.78
CA LYS A 115 6.75 -15.33 10.41
C LYS A 115 6.65 -16.84 10.34
N GLU A 116 7.47 -17.57 11.10
CA GLU A 116 7.45 -19.02 11.11
C GLU A 116 6.14 -19.57 11.69
N LYS A 117 5.62 -18.98 12.75
CA LYS A 117 4.31 -19.35 13.30
C LYS A 117 3.19 -19.16 12.28
N LYS A 118 3.22 -18.06 11.53
CA LYS A 118 2.22 -17.78 10.49
C LYS A 118 2.36 -18.73 9.31
N LYS A 119 3.58 -19.12 8.96
CA LYS A 119 3.81 -20.13 7.92
C LYS A 119 3.19 -21.48 8.30
N GLU A 120 3.36 -21.91 9.52
CA GLU A 120 2.74 -23.15 10.01
C GLU A 120 1.22 -23.09 9.87
N TRP A 121 0.63 -21.96 10.25
CA TRP A 121 -0.80 -21.74 10.09
C TRP A 121 -1.26 -21.84 8.64
N ILE A 122 -0.52 -21.23 7.73
CA ILE A 122 -0.81 -21.25 6.30
C ILE A 122 -0.78 -22.67 5.77
N TRP A 123 0.21 -23.47 6.18
CA TRP A 123 0.33 -24.88 5.77
C TRP A 123 -0.81 -25.73 6.33
N ILE A 124 -1.21 -25.49 7.58
CA ILE A 124 -2.29 -26.26 8.22
C ILE A 124 -3.65 -25.90 7.63
N SER A 125 -3.86 -24.62 7.33
CA SER A 125 -5.14 -24.11 6.83
C SER A 125 -5.31 -24.24 5.32
N GLY A 126 -4.23 -24.41 4.63
CA GLY A 126 -4.23 -24.42 3.20
C GLY A 126 -4.18 -25.74 2.56
#